data_e07933a87c43444b06354b8458f183a6
#
_entry.id   e07933a87c43444b06354b8458f183a6
#
_cell.length_a   1.000
_cell.length_b   1.000
_cell.length_c   1.000
_cell.angle_alpha   90.00
_cell.angle_beta   90.00
_cell.angle_gamma   90.00
#
_symmetry.space_group_name_H-M   'P 1'
#
loop_
_entity.id
_entity.type
_entity.pdbx_description
1 polymer ?
#
loop_
_entity_poly.entity_id
_entity_poly.type
_entity_poly.pdbx_seq_one_letter_code
_entity_poly.pdbx_strand_id
1 'polypeptide(L)'
;MMKKTIAMLALGTAMVFAGAAGAAEIEVKMLNKGEKGMMVFEPDFVRAAPGDTIHFVPVDKGHNVESIQGMIPEGAQPFKGKFSEELTVKLDKEGVYGVKCLP
;
A
#
# COMPACT_ATOMS: atom_id res chain seq x y z
N MET A 1 -9.28 41.85 1.93
CA MET A 1 -9.40 41.61 2.06
C MET A 1 -9.49 41.08 2.15
N MET A 2 -9.33 40.86 2.02
CA MET A 2 -9.32 40.40 2.13
C MET A 2 -9.26 39.81 1.89
N LYS A 3 -9.15 39.81 1.76
CA LYS A 3 -8.96 39.40 1.62
C LYS A 3 -8.70 38.67 1.40
N LYS A 4 -8.49 38.59 1.27
CA LYS A 4 -8.16 38.01 1.18
C LYS A 4 -7.89 37.11 1.07
N THR A 5 -7.70 37.09 0.93
CA THR A 5 -7.47 36.37 0.96
C THR A 5 -7.29 35.42 0.80
N ILE A 6 -7.23 35.50 0.73
CA ILE A 6 -7.06 34.69 0.69
C ILE A 6 -6.89 33.77 0.50
N ALA A 7 -6.75 33.82 0.42
CA ALA A 7 -6.57 33.04 0.38
C ALA A 7 -6.37 32.20 0.23
N MET A 8 -6.14 32.26 0.27
CA MET A 8 -5.97 31.59 0.31
C MET A 8 -5.92 30.78 0.13
N LEU A 9 -5.70 30.93 0.10
CA LEU A 9 -5.61 30.26 0.07
C LEU A 9 -5.48 29.52 -0.23
N ALA A 10 -5.48 29.72 -0.30
CA ALA A 10 -5.26 29.08 -0.45
C ALA A 10 -4.94 28.42 -0.70
N LEU A 11 -4.53 28.58 -0.67
CA LEU A 11 -4.15 27.99 -0.72
C LEU A 11 -3.84 27.25 -0.85
N GLY A 12 -3.78 27.32 -0.83
CA GLY A 12 -3.33 26.81 -0.86
C GLY A 12 -2.96 26.04 -1.09
N THR A 13 -2.78 26.16 -1.06
CA THR A 13 -2.36 25.48 -1.14
C THR A 13 -2.01 24.68 -1.39
N ALA A 14 -1.96 24.81 -1.46
CA ALA A 14 -1.45 24.16 -1.67
C ALA A 14 -1.02 23.49 -1.66
N MET A 15 -0.68 23.47 -1.58
CA MET A 15 -0.16 22.93 -1.47
C MET A 15 0.12 22.25 -1.31
N VAL A 16 0.26 22.39 -1.18
CA VAL A 16 0.63 21.81 -1.01
C VAL A 16 0.60 20.90 -1.11
N PHE A 17 0.86 20.77 -1.13
CA PHE A 17 1.01 19.95 -1.22
C PHE A 17 1.51 19.28 -1.39
N ALA A 18 1.92 19.55 -1.46
CA ALA A 18 2.47 18.92 -1.61
C ALA A 18 2.87 18.04 -1.35
N GLY A 19 3.05 18.28 -1.21
CA GLY A 19 3.60 17.53 -0.77
C GLY A 19 3.41 16.65 -0.49
N ALA A 20 2.79 17.37 -0.51
CA ALA A 20 2.83 16.31 0.05
C ALA A 20 3.00 15.30 -0.70
N ALA A 21 3.45 15.49 -1.38
CA ALA A 21 3.99 14.40 -2.03
C ALA A 21 4.63 13.46 -1.07
N GLY A 22 4.15 13.50 0.13
CA GLY A 22 4.59 12.51 1.08
C GLY A 22 4.17 11.16 0.62
N ALA A 23 4.90 10.17 1.06
CA ALA A 23 4.56 8.80 0.77
C ALA A 23 3.20 8.45 1.36
N ALA A 24 2.40 7.74 0.60
CA ALA A 24 1.11 7.26 1.07
C ALA A 24 1.28 5.92 1.78
N GLU A 25 0.35 5.64 2.67
CA GLU A 25 0.25 4.31 3.27
C GLU A 25 -1.05 3.69 2.79
N ILE A 26 -0.96 2.51 2.19
CA ILE A 26 -2.10 1.86 1.57
C ILE A 26 -2.35 0.55 2.31
N GLU A 27 -3.58 0.36 2.76
CA GLU A 27 -3.93 -0.85 3.50
C GLU A 27 -4.45 -1.91 2.55
N VAL A 28 -3.97 -3.14 2.73
CA VAL A 28 -4.46 -4.32 2.01
C VAL A 28 -4.85 -5.35 3.06
N LYS A 29 -6.11 -5.76 3.03
CA LYS A 29 -6.64 -6.71 3.99
C LYS A 29 -6.48 -8.13 3.49
N MET A 30 -6.22 -9.05 4.40
CA MET A 30 -6.17 -10.48 4.12
C MET A 30 -7.43 -11.10 4.71
N LEU A 31 -8.27 -11.66 3.85
CA LEU A 31 -9.63 -12.05 4.21
C LEU A 31 -9.92 -13.49 3.84
N ASN A 32 -10.70 -14.16 4.70
CA ASN A 32 -11.29 -15.44 4.33
C ASN A 32 -12.32 -15.25 3.22
N LYS A 33 -13.07 -14.14 3.26
CA LYS A 33 -14.08 -13.83 2.26
C LYS A 33 -14.12 -12.33 2.03
N GLY A 34 -13.97 -11.93 0.80
CA GLY A 34 -14.09 -10.54 0.37
C GLY A 34 -15.12 -10.41 -0.72
N GLU A 35 -15.19 -9.22 -1.32
CA GLU A 35 -16.17 -8.94 -2.37
C GLU A 35 -15.99 -9.86 -3.57
N LYS A 36 -14.76 -10.20 -3.90
CA LYS A 36 -14.45 -10.95 -5.11
C LYS A 36 -14.31 -12.44 -4.89
N GLY A 37 -14.50 -12.92 -3.68
CA GLY A 37 -14.43 -14.35 -3.45
C GLY A 37 -13.84 -14.72 -2.12
N MET A 38 -13.44 -15.97 -2.03
CA MET A 38 -12.87 -16.56 -0.82
C MET A 38 -11.35 -16.45 -0.85
N MET A 39 -10.74 -16.28 0.35
CA MET A 39 -9.29 -16.32 0.52
C MET A 39 -8.60 -15.29 -0.37
N VAL A 40 -8.91 -14.02 -0.12
CA VAL A 40 -8.47 -12.93 -1.00
C VAL A 40 -7.70 -11.86 -0.26
N PHE A 41 -6.85 -11.15 -1.01
CA PHE A 41 -6.36 -9.83 -0.62
C PHE A 41 -7.38 -8.79 -1.10
N GLU A 42 -7.64 -7.79 -0.29
CA GLU A 42 -8.58 -6.76 -0.67
C GLU A 42 -8.04 -5.38 -0.29
N PRO A 43 -7.75 -4.51 -1.28
CA PRO A 43 -7.91 -4.74 -2.71
C PRO A 43 -6.90 -5.75 -3.24
N ASP A 44 -7.21 -6.35 -4.36
CA ASP A 44 -6.33 -7.34 -4.99
C ASP A 44 -5.38 -6.71 -6.00
N PHE A 45 -5.52 -5.43 -6.26
CA PHE A 45 -4.65 -4.68 -7.14
C PHE A 45 -4.50 -3.27 -6.59
N VAL A 46 -3.25 -2.81 -6.48
CA VAL A 46 -2.94 -1.50 -5.91
C VAL A 46 -2.00 -0.76 -6.85
N ARG A 47 -2.31 0.51 -7.10
CA ARG A 47 -1.36 1.41 -7.76
C ARG A 47 -0.71 2.26 -6.70
N ALA A 48 0.61 2.35 -6.75
CA ALA A 48 1.38 3.08 -5.75
C ALA A 48 2.53 3.78 -6.43
N ALA A 49 3.09 4.76 -5.74
CA ALA A 49 4.28 5.49 -6.19
C ALA A 49 5.49 4.99 -5.42
N PRO A 50 6.71 5.15 -5.99
CA PRO A 50 7.92 4.81 -5.23
C PRO A 50 7.95 5.58 -3.92
N GLY A 51 8.28 4.89 -2.85
CA GLY A 51 8.28 5.45 -1.51
C GLY A 51 7.01 5.23 -0.73
N ASP A 52 5.94 4.80 -1.39
CA ASP A 52 4.70 4.45 -0.70
C ASP A 52 4.90 3.16 0.10
N THR A 53 4.05 2.98 1.09
CA THR A 53 4.10 1.82 1.97
C THR A 53 2.80 1.05 1.85
N ILE A 54 2.90 -0.27 1.72
CA ILE A 54 1.74 -1.15 1.77
C ILE A 54 1.69 -1.76 3.16
N HIS A 55 0.53 -1.68 3.78
CA HIS A 55 0.29 -2.24 5.10
C HIS A 55 -0.67 -3.41 4.95
N PHE A 56 -0.14 -4.63 5.06
CA PHE A 56 -0.94 -5.85 4.95
C PHE A 56 -1.52 -6.19 6.31
N VAL A 57 -2.84 -6.31 6.40
CA VAL A 57 -3.54 -6.49 7.66
C VAL A 57 -4.32 -7.82 7.64
N PRO A 58 -3.98 -8.76 8.52
CA PRO A 58 -4.72 -10.03 8.60
C PRO A 58 -6.01 -9.81 9.38
N VAL A 59 -7.08 -9.47 8.68
CA VAL A 59 -8.38 -9.30 9.31
C VAL A 59 -8.86 -10.64 9.86
N ASP A 60 -8.64 -11.71 9.08
CA ASP A 60 -8.91 -13.07 9.52
C ASP A 60 -7.59 -13.79 9.79
N LYS A 61 -7.63 -14.75 10.69
CA LYS A 61 -6.43 -15.50 11.07
C LYS A 61 -6.04 -16.51 9.99
N GLY A 62 -4.77 -16.91 10.01
CA GLY A 62 -4.28 -17.96 9.15
C GLY A 62 -3.77 -17.51 7.81
N HIS A 63 -3.64 -16.20 7.61
CA HIS A 63 -3.12 -15.64 6.36
C HIS A 63 -1.75 -15.05 6.56
N ASN A 64 -0.95 -15.08 5.50
CA ASN A 64 0.29 -14.32 5.44
C ASN A 64 0.39 -13.67 4.07
N VAL A 65 1.46 -12.93 3.86
CA VAL A 65 1.77 -12.35 2.56
C VAL A 65 3.26 -12.53 2.33
N GLU A 66 3.61 -12.90 1.11
CA GLU A 66 5.00 -12.92 0.72
C GLU A 66 5.13 -12.56 -0.74
N SER A 67 6.29 -12.01 -1.10
CA SER A 67 6.57 -11.70 -2.49
C SER A 67 6.74 -13.00 -3.27
N ILE A 68 6.31 -12.99 -4.54
CA ILE A 68 6.46 -14.13 -5.42
C ILE A 68 7.81 -14.00 -6.11
N GLN A 69 8.62 -15.07 -6.04
CA GLN A 69 9.94 -15.09 -6.65
C GLN A 69 9.80 -14.85 -8.16
N GLY A 70 10.59 -13.92 -8.68
CA GLY A 70 10.52 -13.56 -10.08
C GLY A 70 9.47 -12.53 -10.42
N MET A 71 8.69 -12.07 -9.44
CA MET A 71 7.62 -11.11 -9.66
C MET A 71 7.80 -9.87 -8.81
N ILE A 72 9.04 -9.46 -8.56
CA ILE A 72 9.35 -8.18 -7.94
C ILE A 72 10.39 -7.48 -8.81
N PRO A 73 10.49 -6.15 -8.71
CA PRO A 73 11.46 -5.43 -9.54
C PRO A 73 12.89 -5.83 -9.21
N GLU A 74 13.75 -5.72 -10.21
CA GLU A 74 15.17 -5.96 -10.00
C GLU A 74 15.69 -5.01 -8.92
N GLY A 75 16.44 -5.55 -7.99
CA GLY A 75 17.00 -4.76 -6.89
C GLY A 75 16.06 -4.58 -5.71
N ALA A 76 14.81 -4.99 -5.83
CA ALA A 76 13.90 -4.95 -4.71
C ALA A 76 14.17 -6.11 -3.76
N GLN A 77 13.88 -5.88 -2.47
CA GLN A 77 14.07 -6.92 -1.47
C GLN A 77 12.84 -7.82 -1.42
N PRO A 78 13.01 -9.14 -1.44
CA PRO A 78 11.89 -10.05 -1.19
C PRO A 78 11.36 -9.82 0.23
N PHE A 79 10.10 -10.12 0.43
CA PHE A 79 9.53 -10.00 1.78
C PHE A 79 8.61 -11.17 2.07
N LYS A 80 8.47 -11.47 3.35
CA LYS A 80 7.65 -12.58 3.81
C LYS A 80 7.15 -12.27 5.21
N GLY A 81 5.84 -12.24 5.38
CA GLY A 81 5.22 -12.04 6.67
C GLY A 81 4.94 -13.36 7.36
N LYS A 82 4.76 -13.31 8.66
CA LYS A 82 4.35 -14.46 9.44
C LYS A 82 2.84 -14.59 9.38
N PHE A 83 2.34 -15.79 9.62
CA PHE A 83 0.90 -16.03 9.61
C PHE A 83 0.21 -15.25 10.72
N SER A 84 -0.92 -14.66 10.39
CA SER A 84 -1.76 -13.90 11.33
C SER A 84 -1.07 -12.67 11.89
N GLU A 85 -0.06 -12.14 11.20
CA GLU A 85 0.65 -10.94 11.60
C GLU A 85 0.63 -9.90 10.49
N GLU A 86 0.63 -8.64 10.89
CA GLU A 86 0.73 -7.54 9.95
C GLU A 86 2.12 -7.48 9.35
N LEU A 87 2.20 -7.00 8.12
CA LEU A 87 3.46 -6.75 7.46
C LEU A 87 3.40 -5.40 6.76
N THR A 88 4.40 -4.58 6.97
CA THR A 88 4.51 -3.28 6.32
C THR A 88 5.67 -3.35 5.34
N VAL A 89 5.40 -3.00 4.07
CA VAL A 89 6.39 -3.07 3.00
C VAL A 89 6.50 -1.70 2.35
N LYS A 90 7.71 -1.16 2.35
CA LYS A 90 7.98 0.10 1.64
C LYS A 90 8.39 -0.23 0.22
N LEU A 91 7.75 0.42 -0.75
CA LEU A 91 8.00 0.16 -2.16
C LEU A 91 9.02 1.17 -2.67
N ASP A 92 10.29 0.77 -2.73
CA ASP A 92 11.36 1.68 -3.13
C ASP A 92 11.64 1.67 -4.61
N LYS A 93 11.29 0.59 -5.31
CA LYS A 93 11.60 0.42 -6.73
C LYS A 93 10.34 0.45 -7.55
N GLU A 94 10.41 1.08 -8.72
CA GLU A 94 9.32 1.01 -9.67
C GLU A 94 9.23 -0.39 -10.25
N GLY A 95 8.01 -0.79 -10.56
CA GLY A 95 7.74 -2.06 -11.20
C GLY A 95 6.55 -2.75 -10.60
N VAL A 96 6.41 -4.02 -10.91
CA VAL A 96 5.28 -4.82 -10.45
C VAL A 96 5.77 -5.72 -9.32
N TYR A 97 4.98 -5.75 -8.25
CA TYR A 97 5.24 -6.63 -7.12
C TYR A 97 4.11 -7.64 -7.04
N GLY A 98 4.41 -8.91 -7.26
CA GLY A 98 3.44 -9.98 -7.09
C GLY A 98 3.52 -10.53 -5.68
N VAL A 99 2.37 -10.78 -5.06
CA VAL A 99 2.31 -11.32 -3.71
C VAL A 99 1.36 -12.48 -3.64
N LYS A 100 1.58 -13.36 -2.66
CA LYS A 100 0.74 -14.52 -2.44
C LYS A 100 0.66 -14.80 -0.95
N CYS A 101 -0.33 -15.59 -0.60
CA CYS A 101 -0.50 -16.14 0.74
C CYS A 101 -0.19 -17.63 0.69
N LEU A 102 0.62 -18.11 1.61
CA LEU A 102 0.82 -19.54 1.74
C LEU A 102 -0.33 -20.13 2.54
N PRO A 103 -0.88 -21.29 2.11
CA PRO A 103 -1.94 -21.95 2.85
C PRO A 103 -1.44 -22.58 4.13
#